data_8a53d7dd3aa8effaf67cc82deb703f82
#
_entry.id   8a53d7dd3aa8effaf67cc82deb703f82
#
_cell.length_a   1.000
_cell.length_b   1.000
_cell.length_c   1.000
_cell.angle_alpha   90.00
_cell.angle_beta   90.00
_cell.angle_gamma   90.00
#
_symmetry.space_group_name_H-M   'P 1'
#
loop_
_entity.id
_entity.type
_entity.pdbx_description
1 polymer ?
#
loop_
_entity_poly.entity_id
_entity_poly.type
_entity_poly.pdbx_seq_one_letter_code
_entity_poly.pdbx_strand_id
1 'polypeptide(L)'
;AAPADETTIDADGLWVIPGLWDCHTHFTQWAKTLGRLDLINARSAAEAMDMLRRHLDERRAADTLDPDAFVVGMRFRHSLWADDEQPTLAAIDAVTGEQPVALSSADMHCGWVNSAAARRLGVHVDESGLVGELEWFNAYTAFDKAPGAAEETDRLLREAEQDAASKGVVGIRDYEMAENI
;
A
#
# COMPACT_ATOMS: atom_id res chain seq x y z
N ALA A 1 -16.30 -40.45 -33.37
CA ALA A 1 -15.96 -40.75 -32.00
C ALA A 1 -14.72 -39.92 -31.65
N ALA A 2 -14.78 -39.09 -30.61
CA ALA A 2 -13.63 -38.39 -30.11
C ALA A 2 -12.58 -39.35 -29.57
N PRO A 3 -11.27 -39.06 -29.64
CA PRO A 3 -10.25 -39.91 -29.09
C PRO A 3 -10.41 -40.05 -27.58
N ALA A 4 -10.12 -41.23 -27.05
CA ALA A 4 -10.38 -41.65 -25.67
C ALA A 4 -9.57 -40.93 -24.58
N ASP A 5 -8.82 -39.87 -24.92
CA ASP A 5 -7.89 -39.12 -24.02
C ASP A 5 -8.22 -37.64 -23.88
N GLU A 6 -9.40 -37.19 -24.34
CA GLU A 6 -9.80 -35.80 -24.15
C GLU A 6 -10.48 -35.60 -22.79
N THR A 7 -9.87 -34.78 -21.93
CA THR A 7 -10.50 -34.30 -20.71
C THR A 7 -11.65 -33.35 -21.09
N THR A 8 -12.88 -33.80 -20.89
CA THR A 8 -14.07 -32.96 -21.10
C THR A 8 -14.36 -32.22 -19.80
N ILE A 9 -14.46 -30.89 -19.89
CA ILE A 9 -14.88 -30.01 -18.78
C ILE A 9 -16.30 -29.55 -19.09
N ASP A 10 -17.24 -29.91 -18.20
CA ASP A 10 -18.59 -29.37 -18.26
C ASP A 10 -18.60 -27.94 -17.70
N ALA A 11 -18.94 -26.96 -18.54
CA ALA A 11 -19.00 -25.55 -18.13
C ALA A 11 -20.36 -25.16 -17.53
N ASP A 12 -21.32 -26.09 -17.39
CA ASP A 12 -22.65 -25.88 -16.79
C ASP A 12 -23.36 -24.64 -17.35
N GLY A 13 -23.29 -24.44 -18.68
CA GLY A 13 -23.88 -23.32 -19.39
C GLY A 13 -23.11 -21.98 -19.25
N LEU A 14 -21.96 -21.95 -18.63
CA LEU A 14 -21.11 -20.77 -18.54
C LEU A 14 -20.39 -20.49 -19.87
N TRP A 15 -20.11 -19.22 -20.10
CA TRP A 15 -19.30 -18.81 -21.24
C TRP A 15 -17.81 -19.07 -20.96
N VAL A 16 -17.12 -19.65 -21.93
CA VAL A 16 -15.67 -19.82 -21.91
C VAL A 16 -15.03 -18.73 -22.78
N ILE A 17 -14.11 -18.00 -22.20
CA ILE A 17 -13.33 -16.96 -22.87
C ILE A 17 -11.83 -17.28 -22.74
N PRO A 18 -10.97 -16.74 -23.62
CA PRO A 18 -9.53 -16.77 -23.39
C PRO A 18 -9.17 -16.11 -22.06
N GLY A 19 -8.10 -16.59 -21.41
CA GLY A 19 -7.58 -15.96 -20.20
C GLY A 19 -7.25 -14.49 -20.44
N LEU A 20 -7.47 -13.66 -19.44
CA LEU A 20 -7.28 -12.21 -19.53
C LEU A 20 -5.80 -11.85 -19.49
N TRP A 21 -5.40 -10.85 -20.26
CA TRP A 21 -4.07 -10.27 -20.23
C TRP A 21 -4.18 -8.80 -19.86
N ASP A 22 -3.41 -8.40 -18.84
CA ASP A 22 -3.16 -6.98 -18.61
C ASP A 22 -1.95 -6.55 -19.43
N CYS A 23 -2.20 -5.70 -20.43
CA CYS A 23 -1.19 -5.30 -21.40
C CYS A 23 -0.36 -4.08 -20.96
N HIS A 24 -0.65 -3.48 -19.80
CA HIS A 24 0.11 -2.38 -19.24
C HIS A 24 -0.11 -2.28 -17.74
N THR A 25 0.82 -2.80 -16.96
CA THR A 25 0.77 -2.73 -15.50
C THR A 25 2.13 -2.36 -14.91
N HIS A 26 2.13 -1.81 -13.71
CA HIS A 26 3.26 -1.70 -12.80
C HIS A 26 3.00 -2.66 -11.64
N PHE A 27 3.25 -3.93 -11.88
CA PHE A 27 2.73 -5.01 -11.05
C PHE A 27 3.29 -4.98 -9.62
N THR A 28 4.59 -4.72 -9.47
CA THR A 28 5.22 -4.60 -8.14
C THR A 28 4.65 -3.40 -7.37
N GLN A 29 4.49 -2.25 -8.04
CA GLN A 29 3.89 -1.07 -7.40
C GLN A 29 2.45 -1.34 -6.99
N TRP A 30 1.66 -1.98 -7.84
CA TRP A 30 0.29 -2.37 -7.52
C TRP A 30 0.24 -3.36 -6.36
N ALA A 31 1.06 -4.42 -6.38
CA ALA A 31 1.15 -5.39 -5.29
C ALA A 31 1.45 -4.71 -3.93
N LYS A 32 2.40 -3.79 -3.90
CA LYS A 32 2.71 -3.02 -2.69
C LYS A 32 1.53 -2.21 -2.17
N THR A 33 0.56 -1.83 -3.02
CA THR A 33 -0.64 -1.11 -2.57
C THR A 33 -1.63 -2.00 -1.81
N LEU A 34 -1.64 -3.30 -2.08
CA LEU A 34 -2.58 -4.24 -1.45
C LEU A 34 -2.38 -4.36 0.07
N GLY A 35 -1.13 -4.20 0.54
CA GLY A 35 -0.80 -4.23 1.97
C GLY A 35 -0.86 -2.86 2.66
N ARG A 36 -1.17 -1.78 1.94
CA ARG A 36 -1.14 -0.42 2.47
C ARG A 36 -2.51 0.06 2.89
N LEU A 37 -2.54 0.86 3.95
CA LEU A 37 -3.74 1.58 4.36
C LEU A 37 -4.14 2.60 3.29
N ASP A 38 -5.34 2.45 2.74
CA ASP A 38 -5.89 3.36 1.74
C ASP A 38 -6.75 4.44 2.40
N LEU A 39 -6.32 5.70 2.32
CA LEU A 39 -6.96 6.86 2.93
C LEU A 39 -7.78 7.71 1.96
N ILE A 40 -8.04 7.22 0.73
CA ILE A 40 -8.73 8.01 -0.30
C ILE A 40 -10.10 8.55 0.14
N ASN A 41 -10.77 7.83 1.04
CA ASN A 41 -12.09 8.17 1.54
C ASN A 41 -12.07 9.00 2.83
N ALA A 42 -10.91 9.28 3.42
CA ALA A 42 -10.81 10.15 4.58
C ALA A 42 -11.11 11.60 4.19
N ARG A 43 -11.99 12.26 4.93
CA ARG A 43 -12.44 13.63 4.70
C ARG A 43 -11.87 14.62 5.70
N SER A 44 -11.11 14.12 6.68
CA SER A 44 -10.45 14.92 7.71
C SER A 44 -9.24 14.16 8.28
N ALA A 45 -8.37 14.85 9.00
CA ALA A 45 -7.30 14.23 9.77
C ALA A 45 -7.86 13.25 10.82
N ALA A 46 -8.98 13.58 11.47
CA ALA A 46 -9.61 12.70 12.45
C ALA A 46 -10.11 11.40 11.81
N GLU A 47 -10.78 11.45 10.67
CA GLU A 47 -11.20 10.24 9.94
C GLU A 47 -10.00 9.40 9.48
N ALA A 48 -8.94 10.05 8.99
CA ALA A 48 -7.70 9.34 8.62
C ALA A 48 -7.08 8.61 9.82
N MET A 49 -7.07 9.25 11.00
CA MET A 49 -6.55 8.64 12.23
C MET A 49 -7.43 7.50 12.73
N ASP A 50 -8.75 7.57 12.56
CA ASP A 50 -9.65 6.47 12.89
C ASP A 50 -9.47 5.26 11.95
N MET A 51 -9.20 5.51 10.66
CA MET A 51 -8.86 4.46 9.71
C MET A 51 -7.51 3.82 10.05
N LEU A 52 -6.50 4.63 10.37
CA LEU A 52 -5.18 4.16 10.78
C LEU A 52 -5.25 3.31 12.05
N ARG A 53 -6.00 3.77 13.06
CA ARG A 53 -6.18 3.01 14.32
C ARG A 53 -6.76 1.63 14.05
N ARG A 54 -7.84 1.55 13.27
CA ARG A 54 -8.44 0.25 12.90
C ARG A 54 -7.47 -0.66 12.18
N HIS A 55 -6.73 -0.12 11.21
CA HIS A 55 -5.72 -0.90 10.47
C HIS A 55 -4.62 -1.44 11.40
N LEU A 56 -4.12 -0.64 12.34
CA LEU A 56 -3.14 -1.09 13.32
C LEU A 56 -3.71 -2.15 14.27
N ASP A 57 -4.95 -1.99 14.71
CA ASP A 57 -5.60 -2.95 15.62
C ASP A 57 -5.87 -4.29 14.91
N GLU A 58 -6.29 -4.27 13.66
CA GLU A 58 -6.45 -5.47 12.82
C GLU A 58 -5.12 -6.21 12.64
N ARG A 59 -4.03 -5.49 12.34
CA ARG A 59 -2.70 -6.08 12.20
C ARG A 59 -2.16 -6.64 13.52
N ARG A 60 -2.41 -5.96 14.65
CA ARG A 60 -2.07 -6.49 15.99
C ARG A 60 -2.85 -7.76 16.29
N ALA A 61 -4.14 -7.78 16.03
CA ALA A 61 -5.00 -8.96 16.27
C ALA A 61 -4.60 -10.16 15.40
N ALA A 62 -4.09 -9.92 14.19
CA ALA A 62 -3.60 -10.94 13.27
C ALA A 62 -2.14 -11.34 13.51
N ASP A 63 -1.45 -10.74 14.49
CA ASP A 63 -0.01 -10.93 14.76
C ASP A 63 0.88 -10.65 13.53
N THR A 64 0.49 -9.64 12.74
CA THR A 64 1.20 -9.23 11.51
C THR A 64 1.84 -7.84 11.61
N LEU A 65 1.77 -7.20 12.77
CA LEU A 65 2.37 -5.90 13.02
C LEU A 65 3.78 -6.08 13.60
N ASP A 66 4.79 -5.88 12.77
CA ASP A 66 6.18 -5.81 13.21
C ASP A 66 6.43 -4.40 13.81
N PRO A 67 6.85 -4.28 15.09
CA PRO A 67 7.10 -2.99 15.74
C PRO A 67 8.28 -2.23 15.10
N ASP A 68 9.16 -2.92 14.41
CA ASP A 68 10.31 -2.34 13.73
C ASP A 68 10.07 -2.03 12.24
N ALA A 69 8.99 -2.51 11.65
CA ALA A 69 8.65 -2.21 10.27
C ALA A 69 7.85 -0.92 10.13
N PHE A 70 8.00 -0.23 9.00
CA PHE A 70 7.14 0.91 8.67
C PHE A 70 5.73 0.45 8.34
N VAL A 71 4.73 1.09 8.93
CA VAL A 71 3.36 1.03 8.44
C VAL A 71 3.17 2.13 7.40
N VAL A 72 2.92 1.73 6.16
CA VAL A 72 2.76 2.67 5.05
C VAL A 72 1.29 2.77 4.67
N GLY A 73 0.77 3.98 4.64
CA GLY A 73 -0.53 4.30 4.08
C GLY A 73 -0.42 5.20 2.86
N MET A 74 -1.52 5.40 2.16
CA MET A 74 -1.51 6.15 0.93
C MET A 74 -2.82 6.88 0.64
N ARG A 75 -2.74 7.88 -0.23
CA ARG A 75 -3.86 8.57 -0.88
C ARG A 75 -4.67 9.47 0.04
N PHE A 76 -4.11 9.98 1.16
CA PHE A 76 -4.80 11.06 1.88
C PHE A 76 -4.84 12.34 1.04
N ARG A 77 -5.87 13.15 1.20
CA ARG A 77 -6.11 14.36 0.38
C ARG A 77 -6.36 15.57 1.26
N HIS A 78 -5.37 15.93 2.10
CA HIS A 78 -5.48 17.02 3.06
C HIS A 78 -5.85 18.37 2.41
N SER A 79 -5.44 18.60 1.15
CA SER A 79 -5.80 19.81 0.40
C SER A 79 -7.32 19.98 0.18
N LEU A 80 -8.10 18.93 0.39
CA LEU A 80 -9.57 18.95 0.31
C LEU A 80 -10.25 19.02 1.69
N TRP A 81 -9.47 18.99 2.77
CA TRP A 81 -10.01 19.03 4.13
C TRP A 81 -10.18 20.47 4.59
N ALA A 82 -11.09 20.70 5.53
CA ALA A 82 -11.29 22.01 6.12
C ALA A 82 -10.05 22.49 6.91
N ASP A 83 -9.88 23.77 7.09
CA ASP A 83 -8.69 24.36 7.72
C ASP A 83 -8.46 23.89 9.16
N ASP A 84 -9.53 23.58 9.89
CA ASP A 84 -9.51 23.05 11.26
C ASP A 84 -9.42 21.51 11.32
N GLU A 85 -9.37 20.85 10.17
CA GLU A 85 -9.30 19.39 10.02
C GLU A 85 -8.00 18.91 9.39
N GLN A 86 -6.96 19.73 9.42
CA GLN A 86 -5.67 19.47 8.80
C GLN A 86 -4.80 18.46 9.58
N PRO A 87 -3.79 17.83 8.92
CA PRO A 87 -2.83 16.96 9.57
C PRO A 87 -2.10 17.63 10.72
N THR A 88 -1.86 16.88 11.81
CA THR A 88 -0.97 17.31 12.89
C THR A 88 -0.09 16.16 13.35
N LEU A 89 1.14 16.48 13.76
CA LEU A 89 2.07 15.50 14.34
C LEU A 89 1.50 14.88 15.61
N ALA A 90 0.85 15.69 16.45
CA ALA A 90 0.23 15.21 17.68
C ALA A 90 -0.88 14.19 17.43
N ALA A 91 -1.68 14.37 16.38
CA ALA A 91 -2.78 13.44 16.05
C ALA A 91 -2.24 12.05 15.62
N ILE A 92 -1.23 12.03 14.75
CA ILE A 92 -0.66 10.77 14.30
C ILE A 92 0.14 10.08 15.42
N ASP A 93 0.90 10.81 16.22
CA ASP A 93 1.64 10.28 17.37
C ASP A 93 0.70 9.64 18.42
N ALA A 94 -0.44 10.25 18.69
CA ALA A 94 -1.42 9.74 19.64
C ALA A 94 -2.01 8.37 19.24
N VAL A 95 -2.06 8.08 17.94
CA VAL A 95 -2.58 6.81 17.40
C VAL A 95 -1.49 5.75 17.32
N THR A 96 -0.28 6.13 16.97
CA THR A 96 0.78 5.21 16.56
C THR A 96 1.81 4.91 17.65
N GLY A 97 2.02 5.85 18.58
CA GLY A 97 3.10 5.76 19.55
C GLY A 97 4.47 5.60 18.87
N GLU A 98 5.22 4.57 19.24
CA GLU A 98 6.56 4.28 18.69
C GLU A 98 6.53 3.45 17.39
N GLN A 99 5.36 2.99 16.94
CA GLN A 99 5.26 2.33 15.63
C GLN A 99 5.56 3.35 14.53
N PRO A 100 6.58 3.15 13.68
CA PRO A 100 6.87 4.10 12.60
C PRO A 100 5.77 4.04 11.53
N VAL A 101 5.13 5.18 11.27
CA VAL A 101 4.04 5.31 10.30
C VAL A 101 4.34 6.44 9.33
N ALA A 102 4.13 6.13 8.05
CA ALA A 102 4.30 7.09 6.96
C ALA A 102 3.14 6.98 5.97
N LEU A 103 2.41 8.06 5.81
CA LEU A 103 1.24 8.15 4.94
C LEU A 103 1.60 9.03 3.75
N SER A 104 1.35 8.57 2.53
CA SER A 104 1.57 9.34 1.30
C SER A 104 0.30 10.06 0.87
N SER A 105 0.42 11.31 0.43
CA SER A 105 -0.68 12.03 -0.20
C SER A 105 -1.11 11.37 -1.51
N ALA A 106 -2.31 11.71 -1.99
CA ALA A 106 -2.86 11.12 -3.21
C ALA A 106 -2.08 11.51 -4.48
N ASP A 107 -1.45 12.68 -4.47
CA ASP A 107 -0.58 13.17 -5.54
C ASP A 107 0.87 12.76 -5.37
N MET A 108 1.20 12.07 -4.27
CA MET A 108 2.54 11.61 -3.87
C MET A 108 3.57 12.73 -3.60
N HIS A 109 3.16 14.00 -3.55
CA HIS A 109 4.06 15.13 -3.34
C HIS A 109 4.37 15.42 -1.88
N CYS A 110 3.62 14.85 -0.93
CA CYS A 110 3.95 14.96 0.48
C CYS A 110 3.64 13.68 1.27
N GLY A 111 4.30 13.55 2.42
CA GLY A 111 4.02 12.53 3.41
C GLY A 111 3.54 13.12 4.72
N TRP A 112 2.67 12.42 5.42
CA TRP A 112 2.33 12.68 6.80
C TRP A 112 2.94 11.57 7.65
N VAL A 113 3.91 11.93 8.49
CA VAL A 113 4.70 10.97 9.26
C VAL A 113 4.60 11.24 10.74
N ASN A 114 4.70 10.19 11.56
CA ASN A 114 4.79 10.33 12.99
C ASN A 114 6.25 10.58 13.45
N SER A 115 6.42 10.94 14.72
CA SER A 115 7.74 11.21 15.30
C SER A 115 8.71 10.02 15.18
N ALA A 116 8.21 8.78 15.31
CA ALA A 116 9.02 7.58 15.16
C ALA A 116 9.53 7.39 13.73
N ALA A 117 8.67 7.59 12.73
CA ALA A 117 9.05 7.54 11.32
C ALA A 117 10.00 8.69 10.96
N ALA A 118 9.73 9.91 11.40
CA ALA A 118 10.60 11.07 11.16
C ALA A 118 12.04 10.82 11.65
N ARG A 119 12.18 10.30 12.86
CA ARG A 119 13.51 9.92 13.43
C ARG A 119 14.22 8.88 12.57
N ARG A 120 13.52 7.83 12.12
CA ARG A 120 14.11 6.74 11.33
C ARG A 120 14.49 7.16 9.91
N LEU A 121 13.68 8.04 9.31
CA LEU A 121 13.92 8.57 7.97
C LEU A 121 14.94 9.70 7.95
N GLY A 122 15.24 10.29 9.13
CA GLY A 122 16.12 11.45 9.23
C GLY A 122 15.52 12.72 8.63
N VAL A 123 14.19 12.82 8.59
CA VAL A 123 13.46 13.98 8.07
C VAL A 123 13.04 14.90 9.19
N HIS A 124 12.96 16.20 8.88
CA HIS A 124 12.47 17.20 9.82
C HIS A 124 10.96 17.41 9.58
N VAL A 125 10.19 17.45 10.66
CA VAL A 125 8.76 17.75 10.62
C VAL A 125 8.43 18.89 11.60
N ASP A 126 7.49 19.69 11.21
CA ASP A 126 6.87 20.71 12.07
C ASP A 126 5.64 20.16 12.81
N GLU A 127 4.82 21.02 13.37
CA GLU A 127 3.59 20.65 14.10
C GLU A 127 2.55 19.94 13.23
N SER A 128 2.62 20.05 11.89
CA SER A 128 1.74 19.33 10.97
C SER A 128 2.12 17.86 10.81
N GLY A 129 3.38 17.51 11.02
CA GLY A 129 3.92 16.19 10.69
C GLY A 129 4.07 15.95 9.20
N LEU A 130 3.93 16.99 8.38
CA LEU A 130 4.06 16.88 6.92
C LEU A 130 5.52 17.00 6.48
N VAL A 131 5.89 16.17 5.51
CA VAL A 131 7.18 16.18 4.80
C VAL A 131 6.88 16.52 3.34
N GLY A 132 7.50 17.59 2.83
CA GLY A 132 7.23 18.06 1.47
C GLY A 132 8.16 17.47 0.43
N GLU A 133 7.68 17.54 -0.78
CA GLU A 133 8.29 17.23 -2.10
C GLU A 133 9.62 16.43 -2.08
N LEU A 134 10.76 17.09 -2.25
CA LEU A 134 12.05 16.42 -2.44
C LEU A 134 12.46 15.57 -1.24
N GLU A 135 12.21 16.06 -0.03
CA GLU A 135 12.52 15.31 1.18
C GLU A 135 11.64 14.07 1.29
N TRP A 136 10.35 14.20 0.92
CA TRP A 136 9.43 13.06 0.86
C TRP A 136 9.84 12.02 -0.19
N PHE A 137 10.20 12.43 -1.40
CA PHE A 137 10.67 11.48 -2.43
C PHE A 137 11.91 10.69 -1.98
N ASN A 138 12.85 11.36 -1.33
CA ASN A 138 14.03 10.69 -0.77
C ASN A 138 13.67 9.71 0.35
N ALA A 139 12.76 10.10 1.24
CA ALA A 139 12.24 9.25 2.31
C ALA A 139 11.46 8.05 1.77
N TYR A 140 10.63 8.27 0.75
CA TYR A 140 9.83 7.21 0.14
C TYR A 140 10.71 6.09 -0.46
N THR A 141 11.81 6.45 -1.11
CA THR A 141 12.77 5.45 -1.62
C THR A 141 13.51 4.68 -0.53
N ALA A 142 13.54 5.18 0.70
CA ALA A 142 14.14 4.48 1.82
C ALA A 142 13.28 3.30 2.32
N PHE A 143 11.96 3.31 2.08
CA PHE A 143 11.09 2.19 2.47
C PHE A 143 11.46 0.89 1.77
N ASP A 144 11.84 0.96 0.50
CA ASP A 144 12.24 -0.22 -0.29
C ASP A 144 13.58 -0.82 0.15
N LYS A 145 14.35 -0.06 0.94
CA LYS A 145 15.65 -0.47 1.49
C LYS A 145 15.59 -0.84 2.96
N ALA A 146 14.42 -0.72 3.58
CA ALA A 146 14.24 -1.09 4.99
C ALA A 146 14.44 -2.60 5.19
N PRO A 147 14.94 -3.03 6.36
CA PRO A 147 14.99 -4.45 6.70
C PRO A 147 13.61 -5.11 6.54
N GLY A 148 13.56 -6.27 5.88
CA GLY A 148 12.31 -6.99 5.62
C GLY A 148 11.47 -6.48 4.43
N ALA A 149 11.86 -5.37 3.77
CA ALA A 149 11.09 -4.82 2.65
C ALA A 149 11.06 -5.76 1.43
N ALA A 150 12.14 -6.49 1.18
CA ALA A 150 12.20 -7.44 0.07
C ALA A 150 11.26 -8.64 0.32
N GLU A 151 11.31 -9.22 1.51
CA GLU A 151 10.47 -10.35 1.92
C GLU A 151 8.98 -9.96 1.91
N GLU A 152 8.66 -8.75 2.38
CA GLU A 152 7.30 -8.22 2.34
C GLU A 152 6.84 -8.00 0.89
N THR A 153 7.69 -7.45 0.03
CA THR A 153 7.40 -7.29 -1.41
C THR A 153 7.12 -8.64 -2.06
N ASP A 154 7.94 -9.65 -1.79
CA ASP A 154 7.73 -11.01 -2.30
C ASP A 154 6.41 -11.64 -1.81
N ARG A 155 6.03 -11.39 -0.57
CA ARG A 155 4.75 -11.83 -0.03
C ARG A 155 3.58 -11.17 -0.76
N LEU A 156 3.63 -9.84 -0.91
CA LEU A 156 2.60 -9.06 -1.58
C LEU A 156 2.48 -9.41 -3.07
N LEU A 157 3.59 -9.69 -3.75
CA LEU A 157 3.58 -10.15 -5.13
C LEU A 157 2.85 -11.49 -5.28
N ARG A 158 3.10 -12.45 -4.39
CA ARG A 158 2.38 -13.74 -4.40
C ARG A 158 0.88 -13.59 -4.15
N GLU A 159 0.48 -12.70 -3.24
CA GLU A 159 -0.93 -12.40 -2.98
C GLU A 159 -1.58 -11.71 -4.19
N ALA A 160 -0.89 -10.77 -4.80
CA ALA A 160 -1.34 -10.08 -6.01
C ALA A 160 -1.51 -11.05 -7.20
N GLU A 161 -0.58 -11.97 -7.38
CA GLU A 161 -0.64 -13.02 -8.41
C GLU A 161 -1.86 -13.93 -8.20
N GLN A 162 -2.09 -14.38 -6.97
CA GLN A 162 -3.25 -15.21 -6.63
C GLN A 162 -4.57 -14.46 -6.84
N ASP A 163 -4.63 -13.21 -6.44
CA ASP A 163 -5.81 -12.36 -6.64
C ASP A 163 -6.10 -12.15 -8.13
N ALA A 164 -5.09 -11.83 -8.93
CA ALA A 164 -5.20 -11.67 -10.37
C ALA A 164 -5.65 -12.97 -11.05
N ALA A 165 -5.04 -14.10 -10.70
CA ALA A 165 -5.39 -15.42 -11.22
C ALA A 165 -6.85 -15.80 -10.88
N SER A 166 -7.31 -15.48 -9.68
CA SER A 166 -8.70 -15.72 -9.25
C SER A 166 -9.73 -14.98 -10.09
N LYS A 167 -9.32 -13.89 -10.75
CA LYS A 167 -10.13 -13.05 -11.64
C LYS A 167 -9.97 -13.44 -13.12
N GLY A 168 -9.22 -14.51 -13.41
CA GLY A 168 -9.00 -15.01 -14.76
C GLY A 168 -7.86 -14.33 -15.52
N VAL A 169 -7.00 -13.56 -14.85
CA VAL A 169 -5.77 -13.02 -15.45
C VAL A 169 -4.74 -14.13 -15.54
N VAL A 170 -4.25 -14.39 -16.75
CA VAL A 170 -3.27 -15.45 -17.05
C VAL A 170 -1.91 -14.92 -17.48
N GLY A 171 -1.81 -13.62 -17.68
CA GLY A 171 -0.55 -12.96 -18.01
C GLY A 171 -0.62 -11.47 -17.88
N ILE A 172 0.54 -10.88 -17.66
CA ILE A 172 0.71 -9.43 -17.56
C ILE A 172 1.87 -8.98 -18.46
N ARG A 173 1.81 -7.73 -18.90
CA ARG A 173 2.95 -7.02 -19.46
C ARG A 173 3.36 -5.92 -18.50
N ASP A 174 4.43 -6.19 -17.77
CA ASP A 174 4.94 -5.30 -16.74
C ASP A 174 5.81 -4.18 -17.35
N TYR A 175 5.57 -2.94 -16.89
CA TYR A 175 6.27 -1.73 -17.28
C TYR A 175 6.97 -1.07 -16.09
N GLU A 176 7.36 -1.87 -15.09
CA GLU A 176 8.15 -1.35 -13.99
C GLU A 176 9.41 -0.63 -14.49
N MET A 177 9.71 0.52 -13.87
CA MET A 177 10.91 1.30 -14.21
C MET A 177 12.15 0.83 -13.46
N ALA A 178 11.99 -0.05 -12.46
CA ALA A 178 13.06 -0.71 -11.73
C ALA A 178 13.36 -2.08 -12.36
N GLU A 179 14.60 -2.54 -12.25
CA GLU A 179 14.96 -3.90 -12.67
C GLU A 179 14.19 -4.91 -11.83
N ASN A 180 13.25 -5.61 -12.45
CA ASN A 180 12.58 -6.78 -11.90
C ASN A 180 13.50 -7.98 -12.14
N ILE A 181 14.36 -8.27 -11.18
CA ILE A 181 15.28 -9.42 -11.22
C ILE A 181 14.72 -10.52 -10.31
#